data_c44f6eb538f8b2f0d6908cd98c901160
#
_entry.id   c44f6eb538f8b2f0d6908cd98c901160
#
_cell.length_a   1.000
_cell.length_b   1.000
_cell.length_c   1.000
_cell.angle_alpha   90.00
_cell.angle_beta   90.00
_cell.angle_gamma   90.00
#
_symmetry.space_group_name_H-M   'P 1'
#
loop_
_entity.id
_entity.type
_entity.pdbx_description
1 polymer ?
#
loop_
_entity_poly.entity_id
_entity_poly.type
_entity_poly.pdbx_seq_one_letter_code
_entity_poly.pdbx_strand_id
1 'polypeptide(L)'
;MTRLRRLLVTDRIFFVTSNLLHGHSPLWDREFDLLIDVFKAVRQQLGFALCGYVFMPDHWHALIWPQFPLTISRVLKEIKEVSTDLLNQQRRVEGNIWQPRFWDRFVRNKKEFNERLEYMHLNPVRKGWVVRPQDWRWSSHNNFSLDPLIVGACPIQVDYIHLSDDYRG
;
A
#
# COMPACT_ATOMS: atom_id res chain seq x y z
N MET A 1 0.72 -25.05 19.80
CA MET A 1 0.64 -24.02 18.74
C MET A 1 1.70 -22.97 18.99
N THR A 2 2.74 -22.97 18.19
CA THR A 2 3.84 -22.01 18.33
C THR A 2 3.32 -20.64 17.85
N ARG A 3 3.12 -19.73 18.80
CA ARG A 3 2.82 -18.33 18.52
C ARG A 3 4.06 -17.76 17.83
N LEU A 4 4.01 -17.59 16.51
CA LEU A 4 5.03 -16.87 15.76
C LEU A 4 5.14 -15.47 16.38
N ARG A 5 6.18 -15.26 17.18
CA ARG A 5 6.58 -13.92 17.60
C ARG A 5 6.98 -13.19 16.32
N ARG A 6 6.12 -12.30 15.82
CA ARG A 6 6.56 -11.32 14.84
C ARG A 6 7.69 -10.54 15.49
N LEU A 7 8.87 -10.64 14.93
CA LEU A 7 9.98 -9.78 15.30
C LEU A 7 9.50 -8.34 15.12
N LEU A 8 9.57 -7.56 16.17
CA LEU A 8 9.33 -6.11 16.10
C LEU A 8 10.54 -5.49 15.38
N VAL A 9 10.52 -5.60 14.06
CA VAL A 9 11.54 -5.00 13.22
C VAL A 9 11.06 -3.59 12.89
N THR A 10 11.77 -2.60 13.40
CA THR A 10 11.56 -1.19 13.14
C THR A 10 12.64 -0.68 12.19
N ASP A 11 12.41 0.47 11.56
CA ASP A 11 13.35 1.11 10.63
C ASP A 11 13.68 0.31 9.36
N ARG A 12 12.73 -0.51 8.90
CA ARG A 12 12.84 -1.22 7.62
C ARG A 12 11.66 -0.90 6.72
N ILE A 13 11.91 -1.00 5.42
CA ILE A 13 10.86 -0.88 4.41
C ILE A 13 10.18 -2.24 4.26
N PHE A 14 8.87 -2.22 4.30
CA PHE A 14 8.06 -3.42 4.12
C PHE A 14 7.29 -3.35 2.80
N PHE A 15 7.36 -4.42 2.03
CA PHE A 15 6.39 -4.68 0.97
C PHE A 15 5.20 -5.42 1.57
N VAL A 16 4.04 -4.82 1.46
CA VAL A 16 2.81 -5.30 2.09
C VAL A 16 1.77 -5.65 1.03
N THR A 17 1.03 -6.73 1.27
CA THR A 17 -0.17 -7.10 0.51
C THR A 17 -1.33 -7.31 1.46
N SER A 18 -2.45 -6.66 1.20
CA SER A 18 -3.71 -6.86 1.91
C SER A 18 -4.80 -7.23 0.92
N ASN A 19 -5.43 -8.39 1.12
CA ASN A 19 -6.48 -8.90 0.24
C ASN A 19 -7.86 -8.67 0.84
N LEU A 20 -8.85 -8.47 -0.02
CA LEU A 20 -10.26 -8.54 0.38
C LEU A 20 -10.58 -9.92 0.95
N LEU A 21 -11.47 -9.95 1.92
CA LEU A 21 -12.04 -11.19 2.42
C LEU A 21 -12.91 -11.83 1.33
N HIS A 22 -12.86 -13.15 1.23
CA HIS A 22 -13.67 -13.89 0.27
C HIS A 22 -15.17 -13.58 0.41
N GLY A 23 -15.85 -13.43 -0.72
CA GLY A 23 -17.28 -13.12 -0.76
C GLY A 23 -17.61 -11.63 -0.81
N HIS A 24 -16.64 -10.74 -0.64
CA HIS A 24 -16.84 -9.32 -0.87
C HIS A 24 -16.79 -8.97 -2.36
N SER A 25 -17.66 -8.03 -2.76
CA SER A 25 -17.58 -7.44 -4.10
C SER A 25 -16.26 -6.72 -4.29
N PRO A 26 -15.68 -6.76 -5.51
CA PRO A 26 -14.48 -5.99 -5.83
C PRO A 26 -14.62 -4.50 -5.51
N LEU A 27 -13.50 -3.85 -5.24
CA LEU A 27 -13.42 -2.40 -5.07
C LEU A 27 -13.44 -1.72 -6.44
N TRP A 28 -14.10 -0.56 -6.52
CA TRP A 28 -14.15 0.26 -7.73
C TRP A 28 -14.10 1.76 -7.40
N ASP A 29 -13.69 2.55 -8.36
CA ASP A 29 -13.70 4.03 -8.40
C ASP A 29 -13.76 4.75 -7.04
N ARG A 30 -14.97 5.01 -6.52
CA ARG A 30 -15.18 5.73 -5.25
C ARG A 30 -14.55 5.04 -4.04
N GLU A 31 -14.44 3.72 -4.07
CA GLU A 31 -13.83 2.96 -2.99
C GLU A 31 -12.31 3.02 -3.05
N PHE A 32 -11.73 3.13 -4.26
CA PHE A 32 -10.33 3.46 -4.41
C PHE A 32 -10.02 4.88 -3.92
N ASP A 33 -10.88 5.85 -4.25
CA ASP A 33 -10.73 7.22 -3.75
C ASP A 33 -10.83 7.27 -2.21
N LEU A 34 -11.72 6.48 -1.62
CA LEU A 34 -11.82 6.30 -0.17
C LEU A 34 -10.50 5.72 0.41
N LEU A 35 -9.91 4.71 -0.22
CA LEU A 35 -8.63 4.17 0.22
C LEU A 35 -7.50 5.20 0.14
N ILE A 36 -7.49 6.05 -0.89
CA ILE A 36 -6.56 7.17 -1.01
C ILE A 36 -6.66 8.08 0.22
N ASP A 37 -7.87 8.47 0.58
CA ASP A 37 -8.12 9.35 1.71
C ASP A 37 -7.72 8.69 3.04
N VAL A 38 -8.01 7.40 3.21
CA VAL A 38 -7.57 6.61 4.38
C VAL A 38 -6.05 6.58 4.49
N PHE A 39 -5.34 6.27 3.40
CA PHE A 39 -3.87 6.24 3.41
C PHE A 39 -3.27 7.60 3.75
N LYS A 40 -3.83 8.69 3.20
CA LYS A 40 -3.40 10.06 3.54
C LYS A 40 -3.61 10.36 5.02
N ALA A 41 -4.80 10.10 5.55
CA ALA A 41 -5.17 10.39 6.93
C ALA A 41 -4.32 9.58 7.93
N VAL A 42 -4.21 8.27 7.71
CA VAL A 42 -3.42 7.40 8.60
C VAL A 42 -1.93 7.72 8.52
N ARG A 43 -1.41 8.04 7.33
CA ARG A 43 -0.03 8.50 7.17
C ARG A 43 0.24 9.81 7.93
N GLN A 44 -0.67 10.77 7.84
CA GLN A 44 -0.57 12.03 8.59
C GLN A 44 -0.61 11.79 10.09
N GLN A 45 -1.48 10.89 10.56
CA GLN A 45 -1.65 10.55 11.97
C GLN A 45 -0.44 9.80 12.55
N LEU A 46 0.09 8.82 11.84
CA LEU A 46 1.13 7.92 12.35
C LEU A 46 2.55 8.29 11.94
N GLY A 47 2.74 9.06 10.87
CA GLY A 47 4.05 9.56 10.46
C GLY A 47 4.94 8.54 9.77
N PHE A 48 4.39 7.54 9.06
CA PHE A 48 5.19 6.62 8.24
C PHE A 48 5.50 7.17 6.86
N ALA A 49 6.60 6.72 6.26
CA ALA A 49 6.88 7.00 4.85
C ALA A 49 6.17 5.99 3.95
N LEU A 50 5.48 6.50 2.91
CA LEU A 50 4.84 5.71 1.87
C LEU A 50 5.68 5.82 0.59
N CYS A 51 6.40 4.76 0.25
CA CYS A 51 7.36 4.77 -0.86
C CYS A 51 6.76 4.30 -2.19
N GLY A 52 5.61 3.66 -2.15
CA GLY A 52 4.87 3.20 -3.32
C GLY A 52 3.57 2.51 -2.94
N TYR A 53 2.60 2.51 -3.85
CA TYR A 53 1.31 1.84 -3.65
C TYR A 53 0.65 1.49 -4.97
N VAL A 54 -0.26 0.54 -4.93
CA VAL A 54 -1.27 0.24 -5.95
C VAL A 54 -2.53 -0.33 -5.30
N PHE A 55 -3.67 0.23 -5.64
CA PHE A 55 -4.98 -0.31 -5.26
C PHE A 55 -5.55 -1.10 -6.43
N MET A 56 -5.92 -2.35 -6.15
CA MET A 56 -6.51 -3.29 -7.10
C MET A 56 -7.91 -3.68 -6.64
N PRO A 57 -8.78 -4.19 -7.53
CA PRO A 57 -10.15 -4.53 -7.17
C PRO A 57 -10.31 -5.49 -5.99
N ASP A 58 -9.36 -6.40 -5.79
CA ASP A 58 -9.41 -7.47 -4.78
C ASP A 58 -8.31 -7.40 -3.72
N HIS A 59 -7.36 -6.46 -3.87
CA HIS A 59 -6.24 -6.28 -2.94
C HIS A 59 -5.55 -4.94 -3.14
N TRP A 60 -4.61 -4.63 -2.27
CA TRP A 60 -3.66 -3.54 -2.48
C TRP A 60 -2.26 -3.96 -2.05
N HIS A 61 -1.26 -3.33 -2.67
CA HIS A 61 0.14 -3.41 -2.29
C HIS A 61 0.65 -2.04 -1.88
N ALA A 62 1.59 -2.02 -0.95
CA ALA A 62 2.31 -0.80 -0.59
C ALA A 62 3.74 -1.11 -0.15
N LEU A 63 4.64 -0.17 -0.41
CA LEU A 63 5.97 -0.08 0.20
C LEU A 63 5.89 0.96 1.30
N ILE A 64 6.02 0.50 2.55
CA ILE A 64 5.84 1.31 3.76
C ILE A 64 7.10 1.23 4.61
N TRP A 65 7.54 2.39 5.06
CA TRP A 65 8.63 2.52 6.01
C TRP A 65 8.12 3.11 7.32
N PRO A 66 7.74 2.27 8.28
CA PRO A 66 7.43 2.72 9.63
C PRO A 66 8.75 3.07 10.34
N GLN A 67 8.82 4.28 10.87
CA GLN A 67 10.00 4.71 11.64
C GLN A 67 9.79 4.41 13.13
N PHE A 68 10.86 4.00 13.81
CA PHE A 68 10.81 3.72 15.25
C PHE A 68 10.16 4.88 16.04
N PRO A 69 9.28 4.60 17.01
CA PRO A 69 8.83 3.31 17.54
C PRO A 69 7.63 2.68 16.81
N LEU A 70 7.20 3.25 15.68
CA LEU A 70 6.08 2.75 14.90
C LEU A 70 6.41 1.39 14.26
N THR A 71 5.46 0.47 14.29
CA THR A 71 5.59 -0.85 13.68
C THR A 71 4.69 -0.99 12.46
N ILE A 72 5.08 -1.84 11.52
CA ILE A 72 4.24 -2.14 10.35
C ILE A 72 2.87 -2.71 10.77
N SER A 73 2.82 -3.52 11.81
CA SER A 73 1.56 -4.07 12.33
C SER A 73 0.60 -2.98 12.82
N ARG A 74 1.12 -1.91 13.44
CA ARG A 74 0.29 -0.77 13.88
C ARG A 74 -0.24 0.01 12.67
N VAL A 75 0.60 0.27 11.68
CA VAL A 75 0.19 0.97 10.44
C VAL A 75 -0.93 0.20 9.75
N LEU A 76 -0.74 -1.11 9.55
CA LEU A 76 -1.70 -1.93 8.82
C LEU A 76 -3.00 -2.13 9.60
N LYS A 77 -2.92 -2.24 10.91
CA LYS A 77 -4.11 -2.29 11.76
C LYS A 77 -4.97 -1.04 11.53
N GLU A 78 -4.37 0.14 11.63
CA GLU A 78 -5.08 1.42 11.49
C GLU A 78 -5.70 1.56 10.09
N ILE A 79 -4.92 1.29 9.03
CA ILE A 79 -5.43 1.36 7.64
C ILE A 79 -6.63 0.42 7.46
N LYS A 80 -6.54 -0.81 7.96
CA LYS A 80 -7.61 -1.80 7.81
C LYS A 80 -8.86 -1.43 8.61
N GLU A 81 -8.71 -0.97 9.86
CA GLU A 81 -9.83 -0.57 10.71
C GLU A 81 -10.56 0.62 10.10
N VAL A 82 -9.86 1.71 9.81
CA VAL A 82 -10.48 2.92 9.24
C VAL A 82 -11.13 2.64 7.88
N SER A 83 -10.44 1.91 7.00
CA SER A 83 -11.01 1.57 5.68
C SER A 83 -12.20 0.62 5.79
N THR A 84 -12.20 -0.34 6.73
CA THR A 84 -13.34 -1.23 6.98
C THR A 84 -14.56 -0.44 7.39
N ASP A 85 -14.43 0.48 8.34
CA ASP A 85 -15.55 1.27 8.85
C ASP A 85 -16.17 2.13 7.74
N LEU A 86 -15.35 2.79 6.95
CA LEU A 86 -15.81 3.64 5.86
C LEU A 86 -16.42 2.84 4.68
N LEU A 87 -15.81 1.72 4.30
CA LEU A 87 -16.34 0.84 3.26
C LEU A 87 -17.67 0.20 3.68
N ASN A 88 -17.77 -0.25 4.94
CA ASN A 88 -19.01 -0.79 5.50
C ASN A 88 -20.14 0.25 5.50
N GLN A 89 -19.82 1.48 5.92
CA GLN A 89 -20.78 2.58 5.87
C GLN A 89 -21.26 2.86 4.46
N GLN A 90 -20.34 2.92 3.49
CA GLN A 90 -20.67 3.16 2.09
C GLN A 90 -21.50 2.02 1.48
N ARG A 91 -21.12 0.78 1.77
CA ARG A 91 -21.79 -0.44 1.27
C ARG A 91 -23.05 -0.81 2.04
N ARG A 92 -23.29 -0.22 3.21
CA ARG A 92 -24.35 -0.58 4.16
C ARG A 92 -24.29 -2.06 4.57
N VAL A 93 -23.08 -2.51 4.90
CA VAL A 93 -22.78 -3.85 5.38
C VAL A 93 -22.01 -3.78 6.69
N GLU A 94 -21.80 -4.91 7.33
CA GLU A 94 -21.04 -5.04 8.56
C GLU A 94 -19.98 -6.14 8.43
N GLY A 95 -19.02 -6.14 9.35
CA GLY A 95 -18.00 -7.18 9.45
C GLY A 95 -16.68 -6.79 8.81
N ASN A 96 -15.78 -7.75 8.72
CA ASN A 96 -14.45 -7.56 8.20
C ASN A 96 -14.47 -7.46 6.67
N ILE A 97 -13.79 -6.46 6.13
CA ILE A 97 -13.60 -6.28 4.69
C ILE A 97 -12.30 -6.94 4.23
N TRP A 98 -11.25 -6.85 5.04
CA TRP A 98 -9.93 -7.37 4.72
C TRP A 98 -9.68 -8.71 5.38
N GLN A 99 -8.91 -9.57 4.72
CA GLN A 99 -8.41 -10.78 5.34
C GLN A 99 -7.63 -10.43 6.61
N PRO A 100 -7.78 -11.21 7.70
CA PRO A 100 -7.10 -10.94 8.98
C PRO A 100 -5.59 -10.91 8.83
N ARG A 101 -5.05 -11.83 8.02
CA ARG A 101 -3.63 -11.91 7.71
C ARG A 101 -3.29 -10.95 6.58
N PHE A 102 -2.09 -10.42 6.60
CA PHE A 102 -1.45 -9.71 5.52
C PHE A 102 -0.09 -10.34 5.27
N TRP A 103 0.38 -10.24 4.04
CA TRP A 103 1.73 -10.60 3.68
C TRP A 103 2.59 -9.36 3.85
N ASP A 104 3.59 -9.47 4.72
CA ASP A 104 4.61 -8.44 4.90
C ASP A 104 5.98 -9.09 4.70
N ARG A 105 6.79 -8.44 3.93
CA ARG A 105 8.18 -8.81 3.73
C ARG A 105 9.02 -7.54 3.76
N PHE A 106 10.01 -7.52 4.63
CA PHE A 106 10.96 -6.41 4.61
C PHE A 106 11.84 -6.48 3.35
N VAL A 107 12.10 -5.31 2.79
CA VAL A 107 12.95 -5.13 1.62
C VAL A 107 14.41 -5.20 2.06
N ARG A 108 15.17 -6.13 1.51
CA ARG A 108 16.54 -6.42 1.97
C ARG A 108 17.59 -5.51 1.39
N ASN A 109 17.34 -4.97 0.20
CA ASN A 109 18.31 -4.13 -0.50
C ASN A 109 17.60 -3.27 -1.57
N LYS A 110 18.35 -2.34 -2.17
CA LYS A 110 17.90 -1.44 -3.23
C LYS A 110 17.35 -2.18 -4.46
N LYS A 111 17.99 -3.29 -4.85
CA LYS A 111 17.52 -4.11 -5.97
C LYS A 111 16.12 -4.65 -5.69
N GLU A 112 15.91 -5.27 -4.54
CA GLU A 112 14.60 -5.80 -4.15
C GLU A 112 13.55 -4.69 -4.04
N PHE A 113 13.92 -3.49 -3.56
CA PHE A 113 13.02 -2.34 -3.55
C PHE A 113 12.51 -2.01 -4.95
N ASN A 114 13.41 -1.88 -5.93
CA ASN A 114 13.04 -1.56 -7.30
C ASN A 114 12.20 -2.67 -7.94
N GLU A 115 12.54 -3.93 -7.71
CA GLU A 115 11.77 -5.09 -8.20
C GLU A 115 10.33 -5.09 -7.64
N ARG A 116 10.15 -4.76 -6.35
CA ARG A 116 8.82 -4.66 -5.72
C ARG A 116 8.02 -3.47 -6.23
N LEU A 117 8.67 -2.34 -6.41
CA LEU A 117 8.04 -1.15 -6.97
C LEU A 117 7.56 -1.40 -8.40
N GLU A 118 8.39 -1.98 -9.25
CA GLU A 118 8.03 -2.37 -10.62
C GLU A 118 6.90 -3.40 -10.62
N TYR A 119 6.98 -4.42 -9.77
CA TYR A 119 5.93 -5.44 -9.64
C TYR A 119 4.57 -4.82 -9.34
N MET A 120 4.51 -3.89 -8.37
CA MET A 120 3.27 -3.19 -8.03
C MET A 120 2.73 -2.38 -9.21
N HIS A 121 3.59 -1.61 -9.85
CA HIS A 121 3.19 -0.72 -10.94
C HIS A 121 2.70 -1.49 -12.19
N LEU A 122 3.25 -2.68 -12.44
CA LEU A 122 2.82 -3.56 -13.54
C LEU A 122 1.60 -4.42 -13.19
N ASN A 123 1.19 -4.48 -11.94
CA ASN A 123 0.07 -5.34 -11.52
C ASN A 123 -1.23 -5.08 -12.31
N PRO A 124 -1.69 -3.83 -12.50
CA PRO A 124 -2.88 -3.54 -13.30
C PRO A 124 -2.78 -4.01 -14.75
N VAL A 125 -1.59 -3.90 -15.35
CA VAL A 125 -1.33 -4.39 -16.72
C VAL A 125 -1.38 -5.91 -16.76
N ARG A 126 -0.71 -6.58 -15.83
CA ARG A 126 -0.69 -8.06 -15.74
C ARG A 126 -2.08 -8.65 -15.51
N LYS A 127 -2.95 -7.92 -14.84
CA LYS A 127 -4.35 -8.30 -14.61
C LYS A 127 -5.30 -7.89 -15.74
N GLY A 128 -4.80 -7.21 -16.77
CA GLY A 128 -5.58 -6.80 -17.94
C GLY A 128 -6.53 -5.63 -17.70
N TRP A 129 -6.35 -4.85 -16.61
CA TRP A 129 -7.19 -3.69 -16.32
C TRP A 129 -6.84 -2.48 -17.17
N VAL A 130 -5.57 -2.32 -17.52
CA VAL A 130 -5.05 -1.26 -18.41
C VAL A 130 -3.97 -1.84 -19.31
N VAL A 131 -3.68 -1.12 -20.41
CA VAL A 131 -2.60 -1.50 -21.34
C VAL A 131 -1.24 -1.00 -20.85
N ARG A 132 -1.22 0.17 -20.20
CA ARG A 132 0.00 0.83 -19.73
C ARG A 132 -0.12 1.17 -18.25
N PRO A 133 0.94 1.04 -17.44
CA PRO A 133 0.87 1.29 -16.00
C PRO A 133 0.47 2.74 -15.65
N GLN A 134 0.85 3.73 -16.47
CA GLN A 134 0.48 5.14 -16.29
C GLN A 134 -1.02 5.40 -16.42
N ASP A 135 -1.78 4.50 -17.04
CA ASP A 135 -3.22 4.65 -17.22
C ASP A 135 -4.03 4.21 -15.97
N TRP A 136 -3.35 3.58 -14.98
CA TRP A 136 -3.96 3.19 -13.72
C TRP A 136 -3.74 4.27 -12.65
N ARG A 137 -4.73 5.17 -12.49
CA ARG A 137 -4.62 6.34 -11.60
C ARG A 137 -4.44 5.99 -10.12
N TRP A 138 -4.89 4.83 -9.68
CA TRP A 138 -4.81 4.39 -8.28
C TRP A 138 -3.51 3.64 -7.98
N SER A 139 -2.43 4.13 -8.55
CA SER A 139 -1.08 3.62 -8.38
C SER A 139 -0.10 4.79 -8.23
N SER A 140 0.99 4.53 -7.54
CA SER A 140 2.11 5.48 -7.44
C SER A 140 3.00 5.54 -8.68
N HIS A 141 2.69 4.83 -9.76
CA HIS A 141 3.52 4.82 -10.97
C HIS A 141 3.85 6.23 -11.47
N ASN A 142 2.85 7.08 -11.58
CA ASN A 142 2.98 8.42 -12.12
C ASN A 142 3.76 9.39 -11.20
N ASN A 143 3.96 9.05 -9.92
CA ASN A 143 4.85 9.80 -9.04
C ASN A 143 6.31 9.80 -9.53
N PHE A 144 6.70 8.81 -10.32
CA PHE A 144 8.06 8.65 -10.85
C PHE A 144 8.21 9.20 -12.28
N SER A 145 7.22 9.95 -12.76
CA SER A 145 7.30 10.66 -14.03
C SER A 145 8.33 11.81 -13.96
N LEU A 146 8.95 12.10 -15.09
CA LEU A 146 9.80 13.30 -15.24
C LEU A 146 8.97 14.57 -15.47
N ASP A 147 7.69 14.46 -15.76
CA ASP A 147 6.78 15.58 -15.94
C ASP A 147 6.16 16.01 -14.61
N PRO A 148 6.47 17.23 -14.11
CA PRO A 148 5.93 17.72 -12.84
C PRO A 148 4.39 17.82 -12.81
N LEU A 149 3.75 18.04 -13.96
CA LEU A 149 2.27 18.11 -14.03
C LEU A 149 1.66 16.74 -13.78
N ILE A 150 2.26 15.68 -14.33
CA ILE A 150 1.84 14.31 -14.09
C ILE A 150 2.03 13.95 -12.61
N VAL A 151 3.20 14.26 -12.05
CA VAL A 151 3.48 14.02 -10.63
C VAL A 151 2.49 14.79 -9.75
N GLY A 152 2.24 16.06 -10.04
CA GLY A 152 1.31 16.90 -9.26
C GLY A 152 -0.15 16.39 -9.29
N ALA A 153 -0.53 15.67 -10.33
CA ALA A 153 -1.86 15.08 -10.47
C ALA A 153 -2.03 13.73 -9.75
N CYS A 154 -0.97 13.16 -9.17
CA CYS A 154 -1.04 11.89 -8.46
C CYS A 154 -1.93 11.99 -7.22
N PRO A 155 -2.80 11.00 -6.96
CA PRO A 155 -3.72 11.03 -5.83
C PRO A 155 -3.02 11.11 -4.47
N ILE A 156 -1.89 10.41 -4.31
CA ILE A 156 -1.02 10.47 -3.13
C ILE A 156 0.40 10.74 -3.60
N GLN A 157 1.04 11.76 -3.03
CA GLN A 157 2.47 11.99 -3.23
C GLN A 157 3.26 11.02 -2.36
N VAL A 158 4.14 10.23 -2.98
CA VAL A 158 4.99 9.30 -2.25
C VAL A 158 6.23 9.98 -1.68
N ASP A 159 6.83 9.34 -0.66
CA ASP A 159 8.13 9.74 -0.16
C ASP A 159 9.23 9.13 -1.05
N TYR A 160 9.99 9.99 -1.70
CA TYR A 160 11.16 9.55 -2.45
C TYR A 160 12.29 9.28 -1.48
N ILE A 161 12.68 8.01 -1.40
CA ILE A 161 13.79 7.58 -0.55
C ILE A 161 15.01 7.27 -1.41
N HIS A 162 16.16 7.71 -0.94
CA HIS A 162 17.43 7.34 -1.53
C HIS A 162 18.03 6.18 -0.74
N LEU A 163 17.93 4.97 -1.28
CA LEU A 163 18.59 3.82 -0.71
C LEU A 163 20.05 3.78 -1.20
N SER A 164 20.98 3.79 -0.27
CA SER A 164 22.39 3.52 -0.61
C SER A 164 22.56 2.11 -1.13
N ASP A 165 23.61 1.87 -1.90
CA ASP A 165 23.92 0.51 -2.39
C ASP A 165 24.24 -0.46 -1.25
N ASP A 166 24.63 0.07 -0.08
CA ASP A 166 24.89 -0.69 1.15
C ASP A 166 23.67 -0.93 2.03
N TYR A 167 22.49 -0.41 1.62
CA TYR A 167 21.26 -0.64 2.38
C TYR A 167 21.03 -2.14 2.59
N ARG A 168 20.89 -2.53 3.87
CA ARG A 168 20.52 -3.88 4.31
C ARG A 168 19.35 -3.76 5.25
N GLY A 169 18.17 -4.15 4.74
CA GLY A 169 16.95 -4.16 5.52
C GLY A 169 16.91 -5.21 6.63
#